data_84992ebfd8664524cb289b1e1e321f4f
#
_entry.id   84992ebfd8664524cb289b1e1e321f4f
#
_cell.length_a   1.000
_cell.length_b   1.000
_cell.length_c   1.000
_cell.angle_alpha   90.00
_cell.angle_beta   90.00
_cell.angle_gamma   90.00
#
_symmetry.space_group_name_H-M   'P 1'
#
loop_
_entity.id
_entity.type
_entity.pdbx_description
1 polymer ?
#
loop_
_entity_poly.entity_id
_entity_poly.type
_entity_poly.pdbx_seq_one_letter_code
_entity_poly.pdbx_strand_id
1 'polypeptide(L)'
;MKRLALAGVLAMALVWPGVAAADVVDDAYAAGSEAATAGDWRGAIEHWQQALELLPGRSAQLDYDLGTAYAHVGELGRATYHLERALQAEARPSVEVAEAARRNLGVVRRRAEVQADVSQARISREPTTWDRVVTVLAGRALGWFSLVCGWLLVGLVAARRWQARQADAGLRQQNRRGISGALVIVFALVFVLGGGLHALAIGAVDQQPNAIALDAVVEAREGPGAHLPVSFTIQGGSQVRVVDQRSGWRRVRLPGGLEGWAPKDAIAPLDEAPMRTRLRADDGATP
;
A
#
# COMPACT_ATOMS: atom_id res chain seq x y z
N MET A 1 28.23 -61.83 -36.17
CA MET A 1 27.30 -60.85 -36.61
C MET A 1 26.82 -60.04 -35.37
N LYS A 2 27.48 -58.94 -35.09
CA LYS A 2 27.19 -58.10 -33.91
C LYS A 2 26.57 -56.81 -34.43
N ARG A 3 25.31 -56.57 -34.07
CA ARG A 3 24.59 -55.30 -34.37
C ARG A 3 24.95 -54.30 -33.29
N LEU A 4 25.70 -53.26 -33.65
CA LEU A 4 25.91 -52.07 -32.87
C LEU A 4 24.65 -51.22 -32.93
N ALA A 5 23.98 -51.04 -31.80
CA ALA A 5 22.91 -50.04 -31.61
C ALA A 5 23.54 -48.70 -31.29
N LEU A 6 23.36 -47.72 -32.16
CA LEU A 6 23.76 -46.34 -31.97
C LEU A 6 22.67 -45.69 -31.14
N ALA A 7 22.93 -45.43 -29.85
CA ALA A 7 22.07 -44.62 -28.99
C ALA A 7 22.40 -43.14 -29.21
N GLY A 8 21.56 -42.49 -30.01
CA GLY A 8 21.60 -41.04 -30.15
C GLY A 8 21.07 -40.37 -28.87
N VAL A 9 21.96 -39.75 -28.12
CA VAL A 9 21.58 -38.86 -27.01
C VAL A 9 21.09 -37.53 -27.61
N LEU A 10 19.77 -37.36 -27.68
CA LEU A 10 19.15 -36.09 -28.02
C LEU A 10 19.26 -35.18 -26.77
N ALA A 11 20.28 -34.33 -26.73
CA ALA A 11 20.40 -33.28 -25.74
C ALA A 11 19.31 -32.22 -26.05
N MET A 12 18.16 -32.38 -25.44
CA MET A 12 17.07 -31.38 -25.46
C MET A 12 17.51 -30.24 -24.55
N ALA A 13 18.04 -29.17 -25.15
CA ALA A 13 18.33 -27.94 -24.43
C ALA A 13 16.98 -27.37 -23.96
N LEU A 14 16.65 -27.62 -22.70
CA LEU A 14 15.58 -26.93 -21.97
C LEU A 14 16.04 -25.47 -21.81
N VAL A 15 15.72 -24.63 -22.79
CA VAL A 15 15.77 -23.17 -22.63
C VAL A 15 14.69 -22.84 -21.60
N TRP A 16 15.10 -22.54 -20.39
CA TRP A 16 14.20 -22.11 -19.33
C TRP A 16 13.71 -20.69 -19.70
N PRO A 17 12.41 -20.48 -19.95
CA PRO A 17 11.91 -19.16 -20.39
C PRO A 17 12.12 -18.05 -19.35
N GLY A 18 12.43 -18.41 -18.12
CA GLY A 18 12.68 -17.44 -17.04
C GLY A 18 14.01 -16.69 -17.13
N VAL A 19 15.04 -17.27 -17.76
CA VAL A 19 16.35 -16.60 -17.88
C VAL A 19 16.29 -15.47 -18.90
N ALA A 20 15.66 -15.71 -20.07
CA ALA A 20 15.53 -14.69 -21.10
C ALA A 20 14.68 -13.48 -20.66
N ALA A 21 13.68 -13.68 -19.77
CA ALA A 21 12.87 -12.59 -19.25
C ALA A 21 13.62 -11.74 -18.21
N ALA A 22 14.50 -12.34 -17.41
CA ALA A 22 15.34 -11.63 -16.45
C ALA A 22 16.33 -10.70 -17.16
N ASP A 23 17.01 -11.21 -18.21
CA ASP A 23 17.98 -10.44 -18.99
C ASP A 23 17.31 -9.19 -19.62
N VAL A 24 16.07 -9.30 -20.13
CA VAL A 24 15.35 -8.16 -20.73
C VAL A 24 14.95 -7.11 -19.68
N VAL A 25 14.59 -7.52 -18.47
CA VAL A 25 14.31 -6.59 -17.36
C VAL A 25 15.57 -5.84 -16.96
N ASP A 26 16.69 -6.57 -16.83
CA ASP A 26 17.97 -5.99 -16.43
C ASP A 26 18.50 -5.03 -17.50
N ASP A 27 18.35 -5.36 -18.78
CA ASP A 27 18.72 -4.49 -19.90
C ASP A 27 17.88 -3.19 -19.91
N ALA A 28 16.57 -3.29 -19.72
CA ALA A 28 15.70 -2.12 -19.64
C ALA A 28 16.01 -1.25 -18.42
N TYR A 29 16.30 -1.87 -17.28
CA TYR A 29 16.70 -1.15 -16.08
C TYR A 29 18.03 -0.42 -16.26
N ALA A 30 19.02 -1.09 -16.86
CA ALA A 30 20.35 -0.50 -17.14
C ALA A 30 20.23 0.69 -18.10
N ALA A 31 19.46 0.56 -19.19
CA ALA A 31 19.21 1.64 -20.15
C ALA A 31 18.56 2.87 -19.47
N GLY A 32 17.59 2.65 -18.58
CA GLY A 32 16.98 3.71 -17.78
C GLY A 32 17.99 4.41 -16.85
N SER A 33 18.88 3.64 -16.25
CA SER A 33 19.93 4.17 -15.36
C SER A 33 20.97 4.99 -16.13
N GLU A 34 21.31 4.58 -17.35
CA GLU A 34 22.18 5.33 -18.24
C GLU A 34 21.53 6.65 -18.68
N ALA A 35 20.25 6.62 -19.11
CA ALA A 35 19.50 7.82 -19.46
C ALA A 35 19.40 8.79 -18.27
N ALA A 36 19.14 8.32 -17.06
CA ALA A 36 19.09 9.13 -15.84
C ALA A 36 20.44 9.78 -15.54
N THR A 37 21.55 9.05 -15.72
CA THR A 37 22.91 9.56 -15.54
C THR A 37 23.24 10.65 -16.56
N ALA A 38 22.73 10.54 -17.78
CA ALA A 38 22.83 11.55 -18.81
C ALA A 38 21.90 12.75 -18.60
N GLY A 39 21.02 12.72 -17.60
CA GLY A 39 20.02 13.75 -17.31
C GLY A 39 18.76 13.65 -18.16
N ASP A 40 18.65 12.64 -19.00
CA ASP A 40 17.43 12.34 -19.78
C ASP A 40 16.41 11.60 -18.87
N TRP A 41 15.71 12.37 -18.04
CA TRP A 41 14.72 11.83 -17.11
C TRP A 41 13.50 11.25 -17.83
N ARG A 42 13.14 11.73 -19.04
CA ARG A 42 12.02 11.19 -19.82
C ARG A 42 12.40 9.83 -20.41
N GLY A 43 13.56 9.70 -21.02
CA GLY A 43 14.09 8.42 -21.49
C GLY A 43 14.24 7.40 -20.34
N ALA A 44 14.72 7.84 -19.19
CA ALA A 44 14.81 6.99 -18.00
C ALA A 44 13.43 6.44 -17.58
N ILE A 45 12.39 7.28 -17.55
CA ILE A 45 11.01 6.87 -17.24
C ILE A 45 10.53 5.81 -18.24
N GLU A 46 10.75 6.00 -19.53
CA GLU A 46 10.30 5.05 -20.58
C GLU A 46 10.94 3.67 -20.38
N HIS A 47 12.24 3.62 -20.21
CA HIS A 47 12.97 2.37 -19.99
C HIS A 47 12.57 1.69 -18.68
N TRP A 48 12.46 2.43 -17.58
CA TRP A 48 12.05 1.87 -16.29
C TRP A 48 10.58 1.44 -16.25
N GLN A 49 9.70 2.09 -17.00
CA GLN A 49 8.32 1.60 -17.18
C GLN A 49 8.30 0.28 -17.95
N GLN A 50 9.13 0.14 -18.98
CA GLN A 50 9.28 -1.13 -19.70
C GLN A 50 9.78 -2.23 -18.75
N ALA A 51 10.78 -1.95 -17.92
CA ALA A 51 11.25 -2.90 -16.90
C ALA A 51 10.13 -3.26 -15.91
N LEU A 52 9.32 -2.29 -15.48
CA LEU A 52 8.20 -2.51 -14.55
C LEU A 52 7.09 -3.40 -15.15
N GLU A 53 6.80 -3.27 -16.45
CA GLU A 53 5.82 -4.11 -17.15
C GLU A 53 6.28 -5.57 -17.28
N LEU A 54 7.57 -5.79 -17.42
CA LEU A 54 8.18 -7.11 -17.56
C LEU A 54 8.43 -7.79 -16.21
N LEU A 55 8.47 -7.01 -15.12
CA LEU A 55 8.78 -7.55 -13.80
C LEU A 55 7.58 -8.30 -13.21
N PRO A 56 7.74 -9.58 -12.82
CA PRO A 56 6.63 -10.39 -12.27
C PRO A 56 6.21 -10.00 -10.84
N GLY A 57 6.77 -8.96 -10.27
CA GLY A 57 6.54 -8.53 -8.89
C GLY A 57 6.78 -7.05 -8.67
N ARG A 58 6.77 -6.62 -7.41
CA ARG A 58 7.09 -5.23 -7.03
C ARG A 58 8.57 -5.10 -6.70
N SER A 59 9.20 -4.04 -7.19
CA SER A 59 10.57 -3.67 -6.87
C SER A 59 10.61 -2.29 -6.24
N ALA A 60 11.02 -2.22 -4.98
CA ALA A 60 11.18 -0.95 -4.27
C ALA A 60 12.19 -0.02 -4.94
N GLN A 61 13.28 -0.60 -5.49
CA GLN A 61 14.31 0.17 -6.18
C GLN A 61 13.74 0.81 -7.45
N LEU A 62 13.06 0.02 -8.30
CA LEU A 62 12.49 0.51 -9.55
C LEU A 62 11.39 1.56 -9.32
N ASP A 63 10.52 1.33 -8.32
CA ASP A 63 9.50 2.33 -7.94
C ASP A 63 10.18 3.61 -7.37
N TYR A 64 11.27 3.51 -6.60
CA TYR A 64 12.02 4.66 -6.12
C TYR A 64 12.65 5.47 -7.28
N ASP A 65 13.27 4.79 -8.24
CA ASP A 65 13.92 5.42 -9.40
C ASP A 65 12.88 6.11 -10.29
N LEU A 66 11.76 5.44 -10.59
CA LEU A 66 10.63 6.05 -11.30
C LEU A 66 10.07 7.28 -10.56
N GLY A 67 9.84 7.16 -9.25
CA GLY A 67 9.36 8.27 -8.44
C GLY A 67 10.31 9.47 -8.45
N THR A 68 11.61 9.21 -8.42
CA THR A 68 12.63 10.25 -8.50
C THR A 68 12.65 10.90 -9.89
N ALA A 69 12.61 10.12 -10.97
CA ALA A 69 12.56 10.65 -12.33
C ALA A 69 11.30 11.49 -12.59
N TYR A 70 10.12 11.03 -12.16
CA TYR A 70 8.90 11.82 -12.23
C TYR A 70 8.98 13.15 -11.46
N ALA A 71 9.67 13.16 -10.31
CA ALA A 71 9.91 14.40 -9.57
C ALA A 71 10.81 15.38 -10.30
N HIS A 72 11.78 14.89 -11.10
CA HIS A 72 12.64 15.71 -11.96
C HIS A 72 11.89 16.33 -13.14
N VAL A 73 10.97 15.59 -13.77
CA VAL A 73 10.15 16.11 -14.87
C VAL A 73 8.93 16.92 -14.38
N GLY A 74 8.73 17.04 -13.06
CA GLY A 74 7.66 17.86 -12.47
C GLY A 74 6.28 17.17 -12.37
N GLU A 75 6.20 15.88 -12.66
CA GLU A 75 4.97 15.09 -12.54
C GLU A 75 4.76 14.61 -11.10
N LEU A 76 4.40 15.56 -10.20
CA LEU A 76 4.40 15.35 -8.76
C LEU A 76 3.43 14.25 -8.29
N GLY A 77 2.30 14.07 -9.00
CA GLY A 77 1.33 13.01 -8.67
C GLY A 77 1.93 11.62 -8.89
N ARG A 78 2.53 11.38 -10.05
CA ARG A 78 3.21 10.12 -10.37
C ARG A 78 4.43 9.89 -9.51
N ALA A 79 5.19 10.95 -9.24
CA ALA A 79 6.31 10.88 -8.30
C ALA A 79 5.86 10.39 -6.92
N THR A 80 4.78 10.97 -6.38
CA THR A 80 4.20 10.55 -5.10
C THR A 80 3.75 9.09 -5.15
N TYR A 81 3.06 8.68 -6.22
CA TYR A 81 2.58 7.32 -6.37
C TYR A 81 3.71 6.28 -6.33
N HIS A 82 4.76 6.47 -7.12
CA HIS A 82 5.87 5.52 -7.16
C HIS A 82 6.69 5.53 -5.86
N LEU A 83 6.92 6.70 -5.25
CA LEU A 83 7.63 6.76 -3.97
C LEU A 83 6.85 6.09 -2.83
N GLU A 84 5.50 6.25 -2.79
CA GLU A 84 4.65 5.53 -1.83
C GLU A 84 4.67 4.02 -2.07
N ARG A 85 4.65 3.58 -3.33
CA ARG A 85 4.76 2.16 -3.68
C ARG A 85 6.10 1.56 -3.26
N ALA A 86 7.19 2.31 -3.44
CA ALA A 86 8.52 1.88 -3.00
C ALA A 86 8.58 1.62 -1.48
N LEU A 87 7.75 2.31 -0.70
CA LEU A 87 7.68 2.18 0.76
C LEU A 87 6.78 1.03 1.24
N GLN A 88 6.01 0.39 0.35
CA GLN A 88 5.11 -0.69 0.74
C GLN A 88 5.89 -1.97 1.10
N ALA A 89 5.36 -2.72 2.08
CA ALA A 89 5.98 -3.96 2.55
C ALA A 89 6.14 -5.02 1.45
N GLU A 90 5.21 -5.04 0.49
CA GLU A 90 5.22 -5.95 -0.66
C GLU A 90 6.39 -5.70 -1.61
N ALA A 91 6.89 -4.47 -1.68
CA ALA A 91 8.06 -4.09 -2.48
C ALA A 91 9.39 -4.46 -1.80
N ARG A 92 9.37 -4.82 -0.52
CA ARG A 92 10.53 -5.22 0.30
C ARG A 92 11.70 -4.24 0.22
N PRO A 93 11.48 -2.94 0.55
CA PRO A 93 12.54 -1.95 0.46
C PRO A 93 13.70 -2.28 1.40
N SER A 94 14.93 -2.05 0.94
CA SER A 94 16.08 -1.95 1.85
C SER A 94 15.94 -0.71 2.74
N VAL A 95 16.70 -0.65 3.81
CA VAL A 95 16.68 0.52 4.72
C VAL A 95 17.07 1.79 3.95
N GLU A 96 18.09 1.71 3.09
CA GLU A 96 18.61 2.81 2.29
C GLU A 96 17.57 3.34 1.31
N VAL A 97 16.91 2.44 0.57
CA VAL A 97 15.84 2.79 -0.38
C VAL A 97 14.65 3.41 0.35
N ALA A 98 14.23 2.83 1.47
CA ALA A 98 13.13 3.36 2.24
C ALA A 98 13.41 4.76 2.80
N GLU A 99 14.62 5.02 3.30
CA GLU A 99 15.00 6.35 3.76
C GLU A 99 15.11 7.37 2.62
N ALA A 100 15.67 6.97 1.48
CA ALA A 100 15.77 7.83 0.30
C ALA A 100 14.37 8.16 -0.24
N ALA A 101 13.49 7.16 -0.35
CA ALA A 101 12.11 7.37 -0.79
C ALA A 101 11.34 8.32 0.14
N ARG A 102 11.48 8.19 1.47
CA ARG A 102 10.86 9.12 2.43
C ARG A 102 11.38 10.55 2.28
N ARG A 103 12.71 10.73 2.09
CA ARG A 103 13.29 12.07 1.87
C ARG A 103 12.73 12.70 0.59
N ASN A 104 12.73 11.96 -0.52
CA ASN A 104 12.21 12.45 -1.79
C ASN A 104 10.73 12.76 -1.73
N LEU A 105 9.94 11.88 -1.09
CA LEU A 105 8.51 12.08 -0.87
C LEU A 105 8.22 13.37 -0.10
N GLY A 106 9.01 13.68 0.94
CA GLY A 106 8.89 14.95 1.67
C GLY A 106 9.16 16.18 0.79
N VAL A 107 10.09 16.09 -0.16
CA VAL A 107 10.35 17.17 -1.13
C VAL A 107 9.22 17.31 -2.13
N VAL A 108 8.75 16.19 -2.70
CA VAL A 108 7.65 16.16 -3.68
C VAL A 108 6.37 16.71 -3.07
N ARG A 109 6.02 16.31 -1.84
CA ARG A 109 4.84 16.82 -1.14
C ARG A 109 4.88 18.34 -0.92
N ARG A 110 6.01 18.87 -0.47
CA ARG A 110 6.16 20.33 -0.34
C ARG A 110 5.98 21.07 -1.66
N ARG A 111 6.52 20.52 -2.76
CA ARG A 111 6.30 21.11 -4.10
C ARG A 111 4.83 21.04 -4.51
N ALA A 112 4.14 19.91 -4.23
CA ALA A 112 2.72 19.75 -4.51
C ALA A 112 1.86 20.71 -3.68
N GLU A 113 2.20 21.00 -2.42
CA GLU A 113 1.52 22.01 -1.59
C GLU A 113 1.63 23.41 -2.19
N VAL A 114 2.82 23.83 -2.61
CA VAL A 114 3.01 25.12 -3.27
C VAL A 114 2.21 25.20 -4.57
N GLN A 115 2.18 24.11 -5.35
CA GLN A 115 1.41 24.07 -6.59
C GLN A 115 -0.11 24.08 -6.33
N ALA A 116 -0.56 23.43 -5.26
CA ALA A 116 -1.96 23.45 -4.85
C ALA A 116 -2.46 24.86 -4.49
N ASP A 117 -1.64 25.64 -3.80
CA ASP A 117 -1.97 27.04 -3.46
C ASP A 117 -2.15 27.88 -4.73
N VAL A 118 -1.31 27.67 -5.75
CA VAL A 118 -1.41 28.37 -7.04
C VAL A 118 -2.63 27.94 -7.84
N SER A 119 -2.91 26.62 -7.88
CA SER A 119 -4.04 26.05 -8.65
C SER A 119 -5.38 26.12 -7.90
N GLN A 120 -5.38 26.54 -6.63
CA GLN A 120 -6.54 26.47 -5.71
C GLN A 120 -7.15 25.06 -5.61
N ALA A 121 -6.36 24.05 -5.91
CA ALA A 121 -6.76 22.65 -5.81
C ALA A 121 -6.65 22.17 -4.35
N ARG A 122 -7.50 21.22 -3.98
CA ARG A 122 -7.43 20.60 -2.64
C ARG A 122 -6.29 19.61 -2.58
N ILE A 123 -5.48 19.72 -1.55
CA ILE A 123 -4.42 18.75 -1.27
C ILE A 123 -4.72 17.98 0.02
N SER A 124 -4.45 16.69 -0.01
CA SER A 124 -4.49 15.85 1.19
C SER A 124 -3.29 16.15 2.07
N ARG A 125 -3.54 16.42 3.35
CA ARG A 125 -2.46 16.64 4.35
C ARG A 125 -1.79 15.32 4.71
N GLU A 126 -0.57 15.42 5.22
CA GLU A 126 0.14 14.26 5.76
C GLU A 126 -0.68 13.54 6.84
N PRO A 127 -0.52 12.20 6.96
CA PRO A 127 -1.18 11.42 8.01
C PRO A 127 -0.81 11.99 9.38
N THR A 128 -1.82 12.22 10.19
CA THR A 128 -1.66 12.77 11.53
C THR A 128 -0.99 11.76 12.47
N THR A 129 -0.54 12.23 13.64
CA THR A 129 -0.06 11.32 14.68
C THR A 129 -1.14 10.32 15.10
N TRP A 130 -2.42 10.72 15.02
CA TRP A 130 -3.57 9.85 15.29
C TRP A 130 -3.67 8.70 14.28
N ASP A 131 -3.48 8.95 12.99
CA ASP A 131 -3.51 7.90 11.96
C ASP A 131 -2.42 6.85 12.19
N ARG A 132 -1.23 7.28 12.64
CA ARG A 132 -0.15 6.38 13.05
C ARG A 132 -0.52 5.51 14.25
N VAL A 133 -1.14 6.10 15.27
CA VAL A 133 -1.62 5.37 16.45
C VAL A 133 -2.67 4.33 16.04
N VAL A 134 -3.64 4.71 15.22
CA VAL A 134 -4.68 3.81 14.70
C VAL A 134 -4.07 2.64 13.93
N THR A 135 -3.07 2.90 13.06
CA THR A 135 -2.38 1.84 12.31
C THR A 135 -1.67 0.84 13.23
N VAL A 136 -1.01 1.33 14.29
CA VAL A 136 -0.37 0.45 15.29
C VAL A 136 -1.42 -0.39 16.04
N LEU A 137 -2.53 0.22 16.46
CA LEU A 137 -3.61 -0.45 17.18
C LEU A 137 -4.37 -1.47 16.32
N ALA A 138 -4.46 -1.25 15.01
CA ALA A 138 -5.01 -2.21 14.06
C ALA A 138 -4.04 -3.36 13.72
N GLY A 139 -2.78 -3.25 14.14
CA GLY A 139 -1.73 -4.22 13.86
C GLY A 139 -2.05 -5.63 14.40
N ARG A 140 -1.56 -6.65 13.70
CA ARG A 140 -1.77 -8.07 14.06
C ARG A 140 -1.37 -8.40 15.50
N ALA A 141 -0.35 -7.73 16.04
CA ALA A 141 0.15 -7.97 17.41
C ALA A 141 -0.94 -7.76 18.46
N LEU A 142 -1.70 -6.65 18.38
CA LEU A 142 -2.78 -6.36 19.33
C LEU A 142 -3.95 -7.34 19.18
N GLY A 143 -4.27 -7.77 17.95
CA GLY A 143 -5.27 -8.80 17.68
C GLY A 143 -4.91 -10.13 18.33
N TRP A 144 -3.68 -10.61 18.12
CA TRP A 144 -3.18 -11.83 18.76
C TRP A 144 -3.12 -11.72 20.29
N PHE A 145 -2.67 -10.58 20.82
CA PHE A 145 -2.65 -10.34 22.25
C PHE A 145 -4.07 -10.42 22.86
N SER A 146 -5.04 -9.77 22.24
CA SER A 146 -6.45 -9.83 22.68
C SER A 146 -7.00 -11.25 22.63
N LEU A 147 -6.69 -12.03 21.58
CA LEU A 147 -7.13 -13.41 21.45
C LEU A 147 -6.53 -14.30 22.55
N VAL A 148 -5.24 -14.16 22.84
CA VAL A 148 -4.57 -14.89 23.95
C VAL A 148 -5.20 -14.53 25.28
N CYS A 149 -5.47 -13.25 25.57
CA CYS A 149 -6.15 -12.81 26.78
C CYS A 149 -7.56 -13.41 26.90
N GLY A 150 -8.29 -13.52 25.77
CA GLY A 150 -9.60 -14.16 25.74
C GLY A 150 -9.54 -15.65 26.10
N TRP A 151 -8.59 -16.41 25.55
CA TRP A 151 -8.38 -17.82 25.90
C TRP A 151 -7.97 -18.01 27.37
N LEU A 152 -7.10 -17.13 27.88
CA LEU A 152 -6.72 -17.15 29.30
C LEU A 152 -7.94 -16.86 30.20
N LEU A 153 -8.80 -15.93 29.82
CA LEU A 153 -10.04 -15.63 30.52
C LEU A 153 -10.97 -16.85 30.58
N VAL A 154 -11.18 -17.53 29.44
CA VAL A 154 -11.97 -18.77 29.38
C VAL A 154 -11.39 -19.84 30.31
N GLY A 155 -10.07 -20.04 30.26
CA GLY A 155 -9.38 -20.99 31.13
C GLY A 155 -9.52 -20.65 32.63
N LEU A 156 -9.40 -19.37 32.99
CA LEU A 156 -9.57 -18.89 34.38
C LEU A 156 -11.01 -19.10 34.88
N VAL A 157 -12.01 -18.79 34.05
CA VAL A 157 -13.42 -18.99 34.40
C VAL A 157 -13.74 -20.49 34.54
N ALA A 158 -13.25 -21.32 33.63
CA ALA A 158 -13.42 -22.76 33.69
C ALA A 158 -12.76 -23.36 34.96
N ALA A 159 -11.52 -22.98 35.24
CA ALA A 159 -10.80 -23.42 36.42
C ALA A 159 -11.49 -22.96 37.72
N ARG A 160 -12.00 -21.74 37.77
CA ARG A 160 -12.76 -21.23 38.91
C ARG A 160 -14.06 -22.02 39.11
N ARG A 161 -14.82 -22.29 38.04
CA ARG A 161 -16.05 -23.10 38.11
C ARG A 161 -15.77 -24.54 38.55
N TRP A 162 -14.67 -25.13 38.06
CA TRP A 162 -14.22 -26.45 38.46
C TRP A 162 -13.85 -26.49 39.97
N GLN A 163 -13.10 -25.47 40.45
CA GLN A 163 -12.78 -25.32 41.85
C GLN A 163 -14.02 -25.17 42.74
N ALA A 164 -15.01 -24.40 42.33
CA ALA A 164 -16.30 -24.26 43.04
C ALA A 164 -17.01 -25.60 43.17
N ARG A 165 -17.15 -26.36 42.06
CA ARG A 165 -17.77 -27.70 42.08
C ARG A 165 -17.03 -28.67 43.00
N GLN A 166 -15.71 -28.64 43.06
CA GLN A 166 -14.94 -29.49 44.00
C GLN A 166 -15.14 -29.08 45.47
N ALA A 167 -15.29 -27.81 45.74
CA ALA A 167 -15.62 -27.33 47.06
C ALA A 167 -17.00 -27.80 47.54
N ASP A 168 -18.01 -27.71 46.66
CA ASP A 168 -19.36 -28.17 46.91
C ASP A 168 -19.43 -29.70 47.13
N ALA A 169 -18.56 -30.46 46.46
CA ALA A 169 -18.46 -31.92 46.63
C ALA A 169 -17.67 -32.37 47.88
N GLY A 170 -17.23 -31.46 48.74
CA GLY A 170 -16.46 -31.77 49.96
C GLY A 170 -15.05 -32.35 49.73
N LEU A 171 -14.58 -32.35 48.47
CA LEU A 171 -13.32 -32.98 48.05
C LEU A 171 -12.08 -32.09 48.26
N ARG A 172 -12.24 -30.88 48.86
CA ARG A 172 -11.16 -29.90 48.94
C ARG A 172 -10.74 -29.59 50.35
N GLN A 173 -9.48 -29.84 50.63
CA GLN A 173 -8.84 -29.41 51.86
C GLN A 173 -8.75 -27.87 51.92
N GLN A 174 -9.12 -27.24 53.02
CA GLN A 174 -9.42 -25.82 53.24
C GLN A 174 -8.29 -24.82 53.03
N ASN A 175 -7.11 -25.22 52.51
CA ASN A 175 -5.92 -24.37 52.52
C ASN A 175 -5.29 -24.06 51.13
N ARG A 176 -6.04 -24.10 50.01
CA ARG A 176 -5.54 -23.61 48.72
C ARG A 176 -6.22 -22.30 48.36
N ARG A 177 -5.42 -21.23 48.19
CA ARG A 177 -5.90 -19.95 47.59
C ARG A 177 -6.57 -20.21 46.30
N GLY A 178 -7.89 -20.02 46.22
CA GLY A 178 -8.67 -20.11 44.99
C GLY A 178 -8.30 -19.00 44.01
N ILE A 179 -8.65 -19.21 42.71
CA ILE A 179 -8.47 -18.15 41.71
C ILE A 179 -9.27 -16.93 42.12
N SER A 180 -8.56 -15.80 42.32
CA SER A 180 -9.17 -14.53 42.73
C SER A 180 -10.18 -14.05 41.66
N GLY A 181 -11.37 -13.62 42.13
CA GLY A 181 -12.34 -12.96 41.24
C GLY A 181 -11.79 -11.70 40.60
N ALA A 182 -10.93 -10.98 41.30
CA ALA A 182 -10.26 -9.80 40.74
C ALA A 182 -9.41 -10.13 39.50
N LEU A 183 -8.70 -11.26 39.52
CA LEU A 183 -7.92 -11.70 38.37
C LEU A 183 -8.78 -11.92 37.12
N VAL A 184 -9.95 -12.58 37.29
CA VAL A 184 -10.91 -12.79 36.19
C VAL A 184 -11.44 -11.45 35.63
N ILE A 185 -11.75 -10.51 36.55
CA ILE A 185 -12.23 -9.18 36.14
C ILE A 185 -11.14 -8.42 35.35
N VAL A 186 -9.89 -8.45 35.81
CA VAL A 186 -8.77 -7.80 35.11
C VAL A 186 -8.60 -8.35 33.72
N PHE A 187 -8.58 -9.68 33.55
CA PHE A 187 -8.47 -10.28 32.20
C PHE A 187 -9.69 -9.99 31.32
N ALA A 188 -10.88 -9.94 31.92
CA ALA A 188 -12.10 -9.56 31.17
C ALA A 188 -12.03 -8.11 30.68
N LEU A 189 -11.59 -7.18 31.54
CA LEU A 189 -11.40 -5.78 31.15
C LEU A 189 -10.33 -5.62 30.06
N VAL A 190 -9.19 -6.28 30.19
CA VAL A 190 -8.12 -6.23 29.19
C VAL A 190 -8.60 -6.81 27.86
N PHE A 191 -9.34 -7.90 27.87
CA PHE A 191 -9.91 -8.50 26.66
C PHE A 191 -10.94 -7.58 25.98
N VAL A 192 -11.88 -7.02 26.75
CA VAL A 192 -12.94 -6.16 26.20
C VAL A 192 -12.37 -4.84 25.67
N LEU A 193 -11.50 -4.20 26.45
CA LEU A 193 -10.88 -2.93 26.05
C LEU A 193 -9.91 -3.13 24.90
N GLY A 194 -9.03 -4.12 24.96
CA GLY A 194 -8.06 -4.42 23.91
C GLY A 194 -8.74 -4.87 22.61
N GLY A 195 -9.70 -5.79 22.69
CA GLY A 195 -10.47 -6.27 21.55
C GLY A 195 -11.37 -5.21 20.95
N GLY A 196 -12.05 -4.42 21.78
CA GLY A 196 -12.88 -3.30 21.33
C GLY A 196 -12.07 -2.20 20.64
N LEU A 197 -10.93 -1.83 21.23
CA LEU A 197 -10.01 -0.84 20.63
C LEU A 197 -9.42 -1.34 19.32
N HIS A 198 -9.05 -2.61 19.26
CA HIS A 198 -8.57 -3.24 18.01
C HIS A 198 -9.64 -3.26 16.91
N ALA A 199 -10.88 -3.63 17.23
CA ALA A 199 -11.99 -3.61 16.28
C ALA A 199 -12.30 -2.20 15.74
N LEU A 200 -12.28 -1.19 16.63
CA LEU A 200 -12.44 0.22 16.24
C LEU A 200 -11.28 0.68 15.35
N ALA A 201 -10.04 0.28 15.66
CA ALA A 201 -8.86 0.62 14.89
C ALA A 201 -8.89 -0.02 13.50
N ILE A 202 -9.33 -1.27 13.35
CA ILE A 202 -9.52 -1.91 12.04
C ILE A 202 -10.52 -1.11 11.20
N GLY A 203 -11.67 -0.75 11.76
CA GLY A 203 -12.67 0.06 11.06
C GLY A 203 -12.15 1.44 10.66
N ALA A 204 -11.26 2.04 11.45
CA ALA A 204 -10.62 3.32 11.13
C ALA A 204 -9.55 3.18 10.05
N VAL A 205 -8.73 2.12 10.08
CA VAL A 205 -7.74 1.80 9.01
C VAL A 205 -8.44 1.55 7.69
N ASP A 206 -9.59 0.86 7.71
CA ASP A 206 -10.38 0.64 6.51
C ASP A 206 -10.89 1.95 5.85
N GLN A 207 -10.84 3.08 6.55
CA GLN A 207 -11.15 4.41 6.03
C GLN A 207 -9.93 5.20 5.57
N GLN A 208 -8.71 4.67 5.71
CA GLN A 208 -7.49 5.37 5.30
C GLN A 208 -7.37 5.48 3.77
N PRO A 209 -6.68 6.51 3.26
CA PRO A 209 -6.42 6.65 1.83
C PRO A 209 -5.67 5.44 1.28
N ASN A 210 -6.09 4.97 0.10
CA ASN A 210 -5.50 3.82 -0.58
C ASN A 210 -5.12 4.09 -2.03
N ALA A 211 -5.25 5.33 -2.48
CA ALA A 211 -4.97 5.74 -3.85
C ALA A 211 -4.34 7.14 -3.91
N ILE A 212 -3.67 7.43 -5.00
CA ILE A 212 -2.99 8.70 -5.28
C ILE A 212 -3.58 9.34 -6.54
N ALA A 213 -3.81 10.66 -6.51
CA ALA A 213 -4.12 11.45 -7.69
C ALA A 213 -2.85 11.62 -8.55
N LEU A 214 -2.89 11.18 -9.81
CA LEU A 214 -1.72 11.13 -10.70
C LEU A 214 -1.49 12.43 -11.46
N ASP A 215 -2.54 12.99 -12.06
CA ASP A 215 -2.44 14.19 -12.87
C ASP A 215 -2.24 15.44 -12.00
N ALA A 216 -1.64 16.48 -12.57
CA ALA A 216 -1.32 17.71 -11.85
C ALA A 216 -2.53 18.30 -11.12
N VAL A 217 -3.70 18.29 -11.79
CA VAL A 217 -4.99 18.63 -11.21
C VAL A 217 -6.04 17.63 -11.73
N VAL A 218 -6.77 17.01 -10.82
CA VAL A 218 -7.84 16.06 -11.11
C VAL A 218 -9.17 16.67 -10.77
N GLU A 219 -10.10 16.74 -11.73
CA GLU A 219 -11.46 17.19 -11.52
C GLU A 219 -12.31 16.09 -10.89
N ALA A 220 -12.85 16.35 -9.72
CA ALA A 220 -13.85 15.52 -9.06
C ALA A 220 -15.26 16.06 -9.35
N ARG A 221 -16.11 15.23 -9.92
CA ARG A 221 -17.44 15.57 -10.41
C ARG A 221 -18.54 15.01 -9.52
N GLU A 222 -19.77 15.51 -9.66
CA GLU A 222 -20.92 15.04 -8.88
C GLU A 222 -21.34 13.60 -9.23
N GLY A 223 -20.96 13.09 -10.42
CA GLY A 223 -21.27 11.74 -10.86
C GLY A 223 -20.29 11.21 -11.91
N PRO A 224 -20.45 9.93 -12.32
CA PRO A 224 -19.55 9.24 -13.27
C PRO A 224 -19.85 9.66 -14.72
N GLY A 225 -19.42 10.87 -15.11
CA GLY A 225 -19.63 11.40 -16.46
C GLY A 225 -18.93 12.73 -16.68
N ALA A 226 -18.27 12.88 -17.84
CA ALA A 226 -17.53 14.09 -18.20
C ALA A 226 -18.44 15.34 -18.35
N HIS A 227 -19.73 15.13 -18.62
CA HIS A 227 -20.73 16.20 -18.80
C HIS A 227 -21.28 16.73 -17.47
N LEU A 228 -21.00 16.07 -16.35
CA LEU A 228 -21.50 16.49 -15.04
C LEU A 228 -20.64 17.61 -14.44
N PRO A 229 -21.23 18.45 -13.57
CA PRO A 229 -20.49 19.56 -12.97
C PRO A 229 -19.30 19.09 -12.14
N VAL A 230 -18.24 19.90 -12.13
CA VAL A 230 -17.09 19.72 -11.26
C VAL A 230 -17.47 20.19 -9.86
N SER A 231 -17.36 19.30 -8.87
CA SER A 231 -17.62 19.63 -7.47
C SER A 231 -16.40 20.28 -6.81
N PHE A 232 -15.22 19.76 -7.10
CA PHE A 232 -13.92 20.27 -6.62
C PHE A 232 -12.77 19.72 -7.46
N THR A 233 -11.60 20.32 -7.27
CA THR A 233 -10.35 19.85 -7.90
C THR A 233 -9.41 19.28 -6.86
N ILE A 234 -8.65 18.24 -7.24
CA ILE A 234 -7.69 17.52 -6.40
C ILE A 234 -6.30 17.76 -6.98
N GLN A 235 -5.36 18.18 -6.14
CA GLN A 235 -3.96 18.34 -6.54
C GLN A 235 -3.30 16.98 -6.73
N GLY A 236 -2.46 16.84 -7.76
CA GLY A 236 -1.62 15.66 -7.97
C GLY A 236 -0.73 15.36 -6.77
N GLY A 237 -0.63 14.08 -6.44
CA GLY A 237 0.03 13.61 -5.23
C GLY A 237 -0.86 13.55 -3.98
N SER A 238 -2.11 14.03 -4.06
CA SER A 238 -3.05 13.90 -2.96
C SER A 238 -3.43 12.44 -2.73
N GLN A 239 -3.44 12.04 -1.47
CA GLN A 239 -3.93 10.75 -1.04
C GLN A 239 -5.45 10.79 -0.96
N VAL A 240 -6.10 9.84 -1.61
CA VAL A 240 -7.56 9.70 -1.64
C VAL A 240 -7.96 8.26 -1.34
N ARG A 241 -9.20 8.06 -0.91
CA ARG A 241 -9.78 6.73 -0.79
C ARG A 241 -10.73 6.46 -1.93
N VAL A 242 -10.54 5.35 -2.64
CA VAL A 242 -11.52 4.86 -3.62
C VAL A 242 -12.64 4.16 -2.86
N VAL A 243 -13.88 4.65 -2.99
CA VAL A 243 -15.08 4.12 -2.31
C VAL A 243 -16.03 3.39 -3.25
N ASP A 244 -16.00 3.69 -4.56
CA ASP A 244 -16.80 3.02 -5.59
C ASP A 244 -16.08 3.13 -6.96
N GLN A 245 -16.42 2.24 -7.89
CA GLN A 245 -15.89 2.27 -9.25
C GLN A 245 -16.98 1.92 -10.25
N ARG A 246 -17.13 2.73 -11.32
CA ARG A 246 -18.11 2.54 -12.39
C ARG A 246 -17.55 3.00 -13.73
N SER A 247 -17.63 2.15 -14.76
CA SER A 247 -17.47 2.51 -16.18
C SER A 247 -16.42 3.61 -16.47
N GLY A 248 -15.17 3.40 -16.07
CA GLY A 248 -14.10 4.38 -16.31
C GLY A 248 -13.99 5.52 -15.31
N TRP A 249 -14.78 5.49 -14.23
CA TRP A 249 -14.78 6.49 -13.15
C TRP A 249 -14.52 5.82 -11.79
N ARG A 250 -13.82 6.52 -10.90
CA ARG A 250 -13.63 6.16 -9.50
C ARG A 250 -14.27 7.21 -8.62
N ARG A 251 -15.14 6.78 -7.69
CA ARG A 251 -15.63 7.65 -6.63
C ARG A 251 -14.57 7.72 -5.56
N VAL A 252 -14.07 8.92 -5.32
CA VAL A 252 -12.99 9.17 -4.37
C VAL A 252 -13.50 9.99 -3.20
N ARG A 253 -12.95 9.69 -2.03
CA ARG A 253 -13.18 10.45 -0.79
C ARG A 253 -11.87 11.04 -0.33
N LEU A 254 -11.83 12.35 -0.07
CA LEU A 254 -10.69 13.01 0.53
C LEU A 254 -10.71 12.85 2.06
N PRO A 255 -9.54 12.93 2.73
CA PRO A 255 -9.49 13.21 4.16
C PRO A 255 -10.30 14.49 4.47
N GLY A 256 -11.30 14.37 5.36
CA GLY A 256 -12.26 15.44 5.61
C GLY A 256 -13.66 15.20 5.02
N GLY A 257 -13.86 14.07 4.30
CA GLY A 257 -15.18 13.56 3.95
C GLY A 257 -15.76 14.05 2.62
N LEU A 258 -15.07 14.91 1.88
CA LEU A 258 -15.52 15.32 0.54
C LEU A 258 -15.45 14.14 -0.43
N GLU A 259 -16.51 13.93 -1.20
CA GLU A 259 -16.61 12.87 -2.19
C GLU A 259 -16.92 13.41 -3.59
N GLY A 260 -16.36 12.77 -4.60
CA GLY A 260 -16.62 13.09 -6.00
C GLY A 260 -16.14 11.97 -6.91
N TRP A 261 -16.52 12.03 -8.18
CA TRP A 261 -16.14 11.06 -9.20
C TRP A 261 -15.01 11.63 -10.05
N ALA A 262 -13.89 10.92 -10.09
CA ALA A 262 -12.72 11.25 -10.90
C ALA A 262 -12.51 10.19 -12.01
N PRO A 263 -11.88 10.54 -13.13
CA PRO A 263 -11.50 9.58 -14.16
C PRO A 263 -10.65 8.45 -13.56
N LYS A 264 -10.88 7.21 -14.00
CA LYS A 264 -10.17 6.03 -13.50
C LYS A 264 -8.65 6.17 -13.67
N ASP A 265 -8.22 6.72 -14.80
CA ASP A 265 -6.81 6.83 -15.15
C ASP A 265 -6.07 7.95 -14.38
N ALA A 266 -6.83 8.89 -13.81
CA ALA A 266 -6.28 9.98 -13.00
C ALA A 266 -6.06 9.59 -11.52
N ILE A 267 -6.56 8.44 -11.09
CA ILE A 267 -6.46 7.96 -9.70
C ILE A 267 -5.84 6.56 -9.70
N ALA A 268 -4.72 6.38 -9.02
CA ALA A 268 -4.05 5.08 -8.93
C ALA A 268 -4.13 4.50 -7.51
N PRO A 269 -4.81 3.36 -7.33
CA PRO A 269 -4.73 2.61 -6.08
C PRO A 269 -3.32 2.07 -5.86
N LEU A 270 -2.88 2.09 -4.60
CA LEU A 270 -1.54 1.63 -4.22
C LEU A 270 -1.44 0.10 -4.17
N ASP A 271 -2.55 -0.59 -4.00
CA ASP A 271 -2.67 -2.05 -3.89
C ASP A 271 -2.87 -2.75 -5.25
N GLU A 272 -3.28 -2.00 -6.29
CA GLU A 272 -3.39 -2.54 -7.65
C GLU A 272 -2.01 -2.63 -8.35
N ALA A 273 -1.89 -3.54 -9.34
CA ALA A 273 -0.73 -3.56 -10.24
C ALA A 273 -0.59 -2.22 -10.97
N PRO A 274 0.64 -1.77 -11.32
CA PRO A 274 0.86 -0.49 -11.96
C PRO A 274 0.03 -0.40 -13.25
N MET A 275 -0.74 0.67 -13.36
CA MET A 275 -1.43 0.97 -14.62
C MET A 275 -0.38 1.34 -15.69
N ARG A 276 -0.59 0.84 -16.91
CA ARG A 276 0.17 1.28 -18.08
C ARG A 276 -0.04 2.79 -18.24
N THR A 277 0.93 3.55 -17.83
CA THR A 277 0.90 5.01 -17.95
C THR A 277 1.42 5.35 -19.34
N ARG A 278 0.53 5.58 -20.30
CA ARG A 278 0.94 6.26 -21.54
C ARG A 278 1.42 7.64 -21.14
N LEU A 279 2.70 7.94 -21.43
CA LEU A 279 3.18 9.32 -21.44
C LEU A 279 2.20 10.08 -22.34
N ARG A 280 1.58 11.12 -21.81
CA ARG A 280 0.76 12.03 -22.59
C ARG A 280 1.68 12.57 -23.68
N ALA A 281 1.44 12.14 -24.93
CA ALA A 281 2.09 12.76 -26.06
C ALA A 281 1.80 14.26 -25.91
N ASP A 282 2.85 15.07 -25.79
CA ASP A 282 2.70 16.50 -25.91
C ASP A 282 1.97 16.73 -27.24
N ASP A 283 0.69 17.09 -27.16
CA ASP A 283 0.02 17.69 -28.29
C ASP A 283 0.78 18.96 -28.60
N GLY A 284 1.78 18.80 -29.44
CA GLY A 284 2.49 19.92 -30.08
C GLY A 284 1.49 20.70 -30.88
N ALA A 285 0.73 21.53 -30.20
CA ALA A 285 0.05 22.62 -30.80
C ALA A 285 1.10 23.65 -31.18
N THR A 286 1.61 23.55 -32.36
CA THR A 286 2.24 24.64 -33.09
C THR A 286 1.18 25.62 -33.59
N PRO A 287 1.61 26.83 -33.88
CA PRO A 287 1.05 28.16 -33.55
C PRO A 287 -0.23 28.52 -34.28
#